data_786a13239a1928ebb3d92a6ded01f155
#
_entry.id   786a13239a1928ebb3d92a6ded01f155
#
_cell.length_a   1.000
_cell.length_b   1.000
_cell.length_c   1.000
_cell.angle_alpha   90.00
_cell.angle_beta   90.00
_cell.angle_gamma   90.00
#
_symmetry.space_group_name_H-M   'P 1'
#
loop_
_entity.id
_entity.type
_entity.pdbx_description
1 polymer ?
#
loop_
_entity_poly.entity_id
_entity_poly.type
_entity_poly.pdbx_seq_one_letter_code
_entity_poly.pdbx_strand_id
1 'polypeptide(L)'
;MAKNRIKIESVDSEGKEVVAYIKLPDSKDNKKAQLAYNKAFKDALQSGAVLRQKLSQVMEEQGIWNEQKQEQYESIIEEISDGEKALGRGGISLKEARELALKIQEKRVEFRALISERNSMDNNTAEGQADNERFSYLVYLCLYNQNGKQYFSNIEDYEENASQPFVVKAAGELAEKIYGLDPDYDKNLPENKFLRDYNLSDDELNLINEDGHRIDIDEEGIERLIDENGRFIAYDEDGESYYVNRDGEKVDAEGEVVQEFSPFLDDSGKPVPVPSNEEEKPEEEEVAEKPKTTRKRTTRKAKAETTTE
;
A
#
# COMPACT_ATOMS: atom_id res chain seq x y z
N MET A 1 -6.65 -41.18 -8.48
CA MET A 1 -7.86 -40.33 -8.49
C MET A 1 -7.53 -39.02 -7.81
N ALA A 2 -6.99 -38.04 -8.56
CA ALA A 2 -6.59 -36.74 -8.01
C ALA A 2 -7.07 -35.62 -8.95
N LYS A 3 -8.39 -35.58 -9.22
CA LYS A 3 -8.96 -34.73 -10.28
C LYS A 3 -9.34 -33.31 -9.84
N ASN A 4 -9.12 -32.89 -8.58
CA ASN A 4 -9.53 -31.56 -8.12
C ASN A 4 -8.61 -31.01 -7.01
N ARG A 5 -7.30 -31.12 -7.18
CA ARG A 5 -6.35 -30.52 -6.26
C ARG A 5 -5.57 -29.42 -6.98
N ILE A 6 -5.48 -28.27 -6.36
CA ILE A 6 -4.69 -27.14 -6.81
C ILE A 6 -3.27 -27.36 -6.30
N LYS A 7 -2.27 -27.30 -7.18
CA LYS A 7 -0.85 -27.39 -6.83
C LYS A 7 -0.39 -26.04 -6.29
N ILE A 8 0.29 -26.06 -5.15
CA ILE A 8 0.92 -24.92 -4.50
C ILE A 8 2.42 -25.11 -4.58
N GLU A 9 3.11 -24.24 -5.31
CA GLU A 9 4.56 -24.14 -5.36
C GLU A 9 4.98 -22.88 -4.62
N SER A 10 5.79 -23.01 -3.59
CA SER A 10 6.25 -21.92 -2.73
C SER A 10 7.52 -22.33 -2.00
N VAL A 11 7.96 -21.54 -1.05
CA VAL A 11 9.08 -21.84 -0.17
C VAL A 11 8.63 -21.94 1.28
N ASP A 12 9.42 -22.60 2.10
CA ASP A 12 9.27 -22.52 3.55
C ASP A 12 9.98 -21.28 4.13
N SER A 13 9.97 -21.12 5.46
CA SER A 13 10.64 -20.01 6.15
C SER A 13 12.18 -20.01 6.01
N GLU A 14 12.78 -21.13 5.57
CA GLU A 14 14.20 -21.27 5.33
C GLU A 14 14.55 -21.05 3.84
N GLY A 15 13.55 -20.75 2.98
CA GLY A 15 13.73 -20.53 1.54
C GLY A 15 13.80 -21.82 0.71
N LYS A 16 13.49 -22.99 1.31
CA LYS A 16 13.48 -24.27 0.61
C LYS A 16 12.18 -24.44 -0.16
N GLU A 17 12.26 -24.91 -1.39
CA GLU A 17 11.10 -25.20 -2.23
C GLU A 17 10.18 -26.24 -1.58
N VAL A 18 8.91 -25.90 -1.52
CA VAL A 18 7.82 -26.74 -1.00
C VAL A 18 6.74 -26.88 -2.07
N VAL A 19 6.33 -28.12 -2.31
CA VAL A 19 5.17 -28.43 -3.14
C VAL A 19 4.08 -29.05 -2.27
N ALA A 20 2.97 -28.36 -2.18
CA ALA A 20 1.76 -28.83 -1.48
C ALA A 20 0.56 -28.86 -2.43
N TYR A 21 -0.53 -29.42 -1.99
CA TYR A 21 -1.76 -29.51 -2.77
C TYR A 21 -2.94 -29.13 -1.91
N ILE A 22 -3.84 -28.30 -2.42
CA ILE A 22 -5.06 -27.97 -1.74
C ILE A 22 -6.27 -28.62 -2.43
N LYS A 23 -7.15 -29.20 -1.63
CA LYS A 23 -8.42 -29.79 -2.05
C LYS A 23 -9.55 -28.87 -1.64
N LEU A 24 -10.56 -28.70 -2.46
CA LEU A 24 -11.78 -28.01 -2.03
C LEU A 24 -12.49 -28.79 -0.93
N PRO A 25 -13.01 -28.13 0.11
CA PRO A 25 -13.67 -28.79 1.24
C PRO A 25 -14.94 -29.51 0.80
N ASP A 26 -15.10 -30.71 1.27
CA ASP A 26 -16.35 -31.47 1.10
C ASP A 26 -17.30 -31.27 2.29
N SER A 27 -18.48 -31.91 2.25
CA SER A 27 -19.47 -31.79 3.30
C SER A 27 -18.98 -32.29 4.67
N LYS A 28 -18.01 -33.23 4.71
CA LYS A 28 -17.44 -33.71 5.97
C LYS A 28 -16.46 -32.71 6.54
N ASP A 29 -15.64 -32.10 5.70
CA ASP A 29 -14.68 -31.06 6.07
C ASP A 29 -15.44 -29.85 6.63
N ASN A 30 -16.50 -29.40 5.94
CA ASN A 30 -17.36 -28.31 6.41
C ASN A 30 -18.04 -28.61 7.75
N LYS A 31 -18.49 -29.85 8.00
CA LYS A 31 -19.05 -30.21 9.28
C LYS A 31 -18.02 -30.17 10.42
N LYS A 32 -16.77 -30.60 10.15
CA LYS A 32 -15.71 -30.55 11.16
C LYS A 32 -15.33 -29.09 11.45
N ALA A 33 -15.17 -28.28 10.40
CA ALA A 33 -14.87 -26.85 10.55
C ALA A 33 -16.01 -26.11 11.29
N GLN A 34 -17.27 -26.49 11.09
CA GLN A 34 -18.39 -25.94 11.87
C GLN A 34 -18.33 -26.30 13.35
N LEU A 35 -17.81 -27.47 13.71
CA LEU A 35 -17.58 -27.81 15.12
C LEU A 35 -16.47 -26.98 15.75
N ALA A 36 -15.38 -26.66 14.97
CA ALA A 36 -14.33 -25.75 15.40
C ALA A 36 -14.91 -24.34 15.63
N TYR A 37 -15.71 -23.82 14.69
CA TYR A 37 -16.45 -22.57 14.85
C TYR A 37 -17.25 -22.54 16.15
N ASN A 38 -18.10 -23.53 16.38
CA ASN A 38 -18.98 -23.57 17.57
C ASN A 38 -18.20 -23.56 18.87
N LYS A 39 -17.06 -24.26 18.91
CA LYS A 39 -16.15 -24.27 20.06
C LYS A 39 -15.55 -22.89 20.27
N ALA A 40 -14.90 -22.32 19.24
CA ALA A 40 -14.26 -21.01 19.28
C ALA A 40 -15.25 -19.90 19.66
N PHE A 41 -16.46 -19.92 19.10
CA PHE A 41 -17.52 -18.97 19.43
C PHE A 41 -17.89 -19.02 20.92
N LYS A 42 -18.07 -20.23 21.48
CA LYS A 42 -18.34 -20.39 22.89
C LYS A 42 -17.19 -19.88 23.76
N ASP A 43 -15.96 -20.23 23.40
CA ASP A 43 -14.76 -19.88 24.16
C ASP A 43 -14.55 -18.35 24.10
N ALA A 44 -14.78 -17.71 22.95
CA ALA A 44 -14.74 -16.26 22.78
C ALA A 44 -15.78 -15.55 23.67
N LEU A 45 -17.03 -16.03 23.70
CA LEU A 45 -18.05 -15.48 24.59
C LEU A 45 -17.67 -15.63 26.08
N GLN A 46 -17.08 -16.74 26.45
CA GLN A 46 -16.62 -16.97 27.83
C GLN A 46 -15.45 -16.07 28.22
N SER A 47 -14.60 -15.71 27.27
CA SER A 47 -13.50 -14.74 27.45
C SER A 47 -13.94 -13.28 27.43
N GLY A 48 -15.24 -13.01 27.18
CA GLY A 48 -15.80 -11.67 27.18
C GLY A 48 -15.79 -10.96 25.82
N ALA A 49 -15.60 -11.69 24.71
CA ALA A 49 -15.70 -11.11 23.38
C ALA A 49 -17.10 -10.55 23.12
N VAL A 50 -17.15 -9.42 22.42
CA VAL A 50 -18.39 -8.74 22.04
C VAL A 50 -19.04 -9.47 20.88
N LEU A 51 -20.36 -9.56 20.86
CA LEU A 51 -21.09 -10.04 19.68
C LEU A 51 -21.02 -9.00 18.54
N ARG A 52 -20.89 -9.46 17.29
CA ARG A 52 -20.86 -8.62 16.08
C ARG A 52 -22.05 -7.65 16.04
N GLN A 53 -23.23 -8.08 16.50
CA GLN A 53 -24.42 -7.23 16.56
C GLN A 53 -24.23 -5.99 17.46
N LYS A 54 -23.38 -6.08 18.48
CA LYS A 54 -23.10 -4.95 19.39
C LYS A 54 -21.86 -4.16 19.00
N LEU A 55 -21.13 -4.62 18.00
CA LEU A 55 -19.85 -4.01 17.60
C LEU A 55 -20.02 -2.53 17.23
N SER A 56 -21.03 -2.20 16.41
CA SER A 56 -21.25 -0.81 15.96
C SER A 56 -21.45 0.14 17.13
N GLN A 57 -22.24 -0.28 18.14
CA GLN A 57 -22.46 0.53 19.34
C GLN A 57 -21.16 0.73 20.13
N VAL A 58 -20.37 -0.34 20.31
CA VAL A 58 -19.08 -0.24 21.02
C VAL A 58 -18.09 0.65 20.28
N MET A 59 -18.04 0.57 18.95
CA MET A 59 -17.18 1.41 18.14
C MET A 59 -17.56 2.89 18.24
N GLU A 60 -18.84 3.20 18.27
CA GLU A 60 -19.36 4.56 18.47
C GLU A 60 -19.04 5.08 19.87
N GLU A 61 -19.35 4.32 20.92
CA GLU A 61 -19.08 4.67 22.33
C GLU A 61 -17.59 4.89 22.61
N GLN A 62 -16.72 4.15 21.92
CA GLN A 62 -15.25 4.27 22.03
C GLN A 62 -14.67 5.31 21.07
N GLY A 63 -15.46 5.95 20.22
CA GLY A 63 -15.01 6.93 19.22
C GLY A 63 -14.15 6.34 18.10
N ILE A 64 -14.15 5.01 17.92
CA ILE A 64 -13.39 4.32 16.87
C ILE A 64 -14.04 4.55 15.49
N TRP A 65 -15.37 4.49 15.44
CA TRP A 65 -16.17 4.80 14.26
C TRP A 65 -17.25 5.79 14.62
N ASN A 66 -17.03 7.05 14.30
CA ASN A 66 -17.92 8.16 14.61
C ASN A 66 -18.61 8.71 13.33
N GLU A 67 -19.47 9.69 13.49
CA GLU A 67 -20.19 10.36 12.39
C GLU A 67 -19.20 10.91 11.33
N GLN A 68 -18.10 11.51 11.75
CA GLN A 68 -17.08 12.06 10.85
C GLN A 68 -16.44 10.97 9.97
N LYS A 69 -16.12 9.79 10.53
CA LYS A 69 -15.59 8.66 9.74
C LYS A 69 -16.64 8.08 8.80
N GLN A 70 -17.90 8.10 9.21
CA GLN A 70 -19.02 7.68 8.36
C GLN A 70 -19.19 8.64 7.17
N GLU A 71 -19.14 9.94 7.39
CA GLU A 71 -19.18 10.96 6.34
C GLU A 71 -17.97 10.82 5.38
N GLN A 72 -16.78 10.59 5.94
CA GLN A 72 -15.58 10.34 5.12
C GLN A 72 -15.74 9.10 4.23
N TYR A 73 -16.26 8.02 4.79
CA TYR A 73 -16.54 6.78 4.06
C TYR A 73 -17.51 7.01 2.89
N GLU A 74 -18.61 7.73 3.13
CA GLU A 74 -19.62 8.05 2.13
C GLU A 74 -19.06 8.97 1.04
N SER A 75 -18.29 10.00 1.42
CA SER A 75 -17.63 10.92 0.49
C SER A 75 -16.66 10.21 -0.44
N ILE A 76 -15.82 9.30 0.09
CA ILE A 76 -14.86 8.53 -0.72
C ILE A 76 -15.59 7.65 -1.75
N ILE A 77 -16.68 6.99 -1.36
CA ILE A 77 -17.48 6.17 -2.29
C ILE A 77 -18.08 7.04 -3.40
N GLU A 78 -18.60 8.21 -3.06
CA GLU A 78 -19.16 9.14 -4.04
C GLU A 78 -18.09 9.64 -5.01
N GLU A 79 -16.91 10.04 -4.50
CA GLU A 79 -15.78 10.48 -5.33
C GLU A 79 -15.31 9.38 -6.29
N ILE A 80 -15.18 8.14 -5.82
CA ILE A 80 -14.82 6.99 -6.67
C ILE A 80 -15.91 6.78 -7.76
N SER A 81 -17.18 6.72 -7.36
CA SER A 81 -18.29 6.47 -8.28
C SER A 81 -18.41 7.55 -9.35
N ASP A 82 -18.23 8.81 -8.97
CA ASP A 82 -18.31 9.92 -9.92
C ASP A 82 -17.10 9.98 -10.84
N GLY A 83 -15.90 9.66 -10.31
CA GLY A 83 -14.71 9.47 -11.12
C GLY A 83 -14.85 8.36 -12.16
N GLU A 84 -15.34 7.19 -11.76
CA GLU A 84 -15.62 6.07 -12.69
C GLU A 84 -16.61 6.44 -13.79
N LYS A 85 -17.69 7.15 -13.43
CA LYS A 85 -18.67 7.65 -14.40
C LYS A 85 -18.04 8.65 -15.38
N ALA A 86 -17.16 9.54 -14.88
CA ALA A 86 -16.47 10.52 -15.70
C ALA A 86 -15.50 9.84 -16.69
N LEU A 87 -14.71 8.88 -16.24
CA LEU A 87 -13.86 8.05 -17.12
C LEU A 87 -14.69 7.31 -18.18
N GLY A 88 -15.80 6.70 -17.76
CA GLY A 88 -16.69 5.95 -18.69
C GLY A 88 -17.39 6.83 -19.72
N ARG A 89 -17.67 8.10 -19.41
CA ARG A 89 -18.26 9.06 -20.37
C ARG A 89 -17.26 9.54 -21.41
N GLY A 90 -15.98 9.66 -21.03
CA GLY A 90 -14.96 10.29 -21.87
C GLY A 90 -15.24 11.77 -22.13
N GLY A 91 -14.70 12.31 -23.23
CA GLY A 91 -14.86 13.72 -23.61
C GLY A 91 -13.90 14.66 -22.92
N ILE A 92 -12.91 14.16 -22.20
CA ILE A 92 -11.79 14.86 -21.57
C ILE A 92 -10.49 14.47 -22.28
N SER A 93 -9.42 15.25 -22.09
CA SER A 93 -8.10 14.93 -22.65
C SER A 93 -7.53 13.66 -22.01
N LEU A 94 -6.61 12.98 -22.70
CA LEU A 94 -5.93 11.79 -22.15
C LEU A 94 -5.20 12.11 -20.84
N LYS A 95 -4.60 13.30 -20.76
CA LYS A 95 -3.94 13.78 -19.55
C LYS A 95 -4.90 13.92 -18.37
N GLU A 96 -6.02 14.60 -18.58
CA GLU A 96 -7.07 14.74 -17.54
C GLU A 96 -7.66 13.38 -17.14
N ALA A 97 -7.83 12.46 -18.09
CA ALA A 97 -8.32 11.11 -17.81
C ALA A 97 -7.30 10.30 -16.98
N ARG A 98 -5.99 10.47 -17.27
CA ARG A 98 -4.91 9.86 -16.45
C ARG A 98 -4.90 10.41 -15.03
N GLU A 99 -4.94 11.72 -14.86
CA GLU A 99 -5.00 12.36 -13.54
C GLU A 99 -6.22 11.89 -12.75
N LEU A 100 -7.37 11.77 -13.42
CA LEU A 100 -8.59 11.24 -12.80
C LEU A 100 -8.45 9.77 -12.40
N ALA A 101 -7.85 8.92 -13.24
CA ALA A 101 -7.62 7.52 -12.92
C ALA A 101 -6.70 7.34 -11.72
N LEU A 102 -5.61 8.12 -11.64
CA LEU A 102 -4.70 8.12 -10.51
C LEU A 102 -5.39 8.59 -9.22
N LYS A 103 -6.23 9.63 -9.31
CA LYS A 103 -7.03 10.08 -8.16
C LYS A 103 -7.99 9.00 -7.67
N ILE A 104 -8.62 8.24 -8.57
CA ILE A 104 -9.49 7.12 -8.17
C ILE A 104 -8.67 6.03 -7.47
N GLN A 105 -7.48 5.68 -7.98
CA GLN A 105 -6.59 4.73 -7.31
C GLN A 105 -6.24 5.17 -5.88
N GLU A 106 -5.85 6.44 -5.70
CA GLU A 106 -5.58 7.03 -4.38
C GLU A 106 -6.80 6.90 -3.45
N LYS A 107 -7.98 7.27 -3.93
CA LYS A 107 -9.24 7.14 -3.17
C LYS A 107 -9.58 5.70 -2.82
N ARG A 108 -9.23 4.72 -3.66
CA ARG A 108 -9.38 3.31 -3.30
C ARG A 108 -8.42 2.86 -2.22
N VAL A 109 -7.19 3.39 -2.20
CA VAL A 109 -6.24 3.13 -1.10
C VAL A 109 -6.79 3.69 0.21
N GLU A 110 -7.27 4.94 0.23
CA GLU A 110 -7.93 5.55 1.40
C GLU A 110 -9.14 4.72 1.85
N PHE A 111 -9.99 4.32 0.91
CA PHE A 111 -11.16 3.49 1.19
C PHE A 111 -10.78 2.14 1.82
N ARG A 112 -9.78 1.45 1.25
CA ARG A 112 -9.30 0.17 1.79
C ARG A 112 -8.75 0.33 3.21
N ALA A 113 -7.99 1.39 3.48
CA ALA A 113 -7.46 1.69 4.80
C ALA A 113 -8.59 1.89 5.82
N LEU A 114 -9.61 2.69 5.46
CA LEU A 114 -10.75 2.97 6.31
C LEU A 114 -11.59 1.72 6.59
N ILE A 115 -11.84 0.89 5.58
CA ILE A 115 -12.54 -0.39 5.73
C ILE A 115 -11.73 -1.38 6.56
N SER A 116 -10.41 -1.43 6.36
CA SER A 116 -9.51 -2.29 7.14
C SER A 116 -9.55 -1.93 8.63
N GLU A 117 -9.53 -0.64 8.96
CA GLU A 117 -9.69 -0.16 10.34
C GLU A 117 -11.03 -0.63 10.94
N ARG A 118 -12.13 -0.47 10.21
CA ARG A 118 -13.44 -0.92 10.64
C ARG A 118 -13.51 -2.43 10.83
N ASN A 119 -12.96 -3.19 9.87
CA ASN A 119 -13.03 -4.65 9.87
C ASN A 119 -12.07 -5.28 10.89
N SER A 120 -10.99 -4.57 11.28
CA SER A 120 -10.06 -5.07 12.30
C SER A 120 -10.77 -5.34 13.63
N MET A 121 -11.81 -4.57 13.92
CA MET A 121 -12.64 -4.76 15.13
C MET A 121 -13.52 -6.00 15.04
N ASP A 122 -13.97 -6.38 13.84
CA ASP A 122 -14.79 -7.59 13.65
C ASP A 122 -14.04 -8.86 14.06
N ASN A 123 -12.73 -8.92 13.83
CA ASN A 123 -11.87 -10.04 14.24
C ASN A 123 -11.85 -10.26 15.76
N ASN A 124 -12.19 -9.23 16.56
CA ASN A 124 -12.26 -9.31 18.01
C ASN A 124 -13.66 -9.70 18.51
N THR A 125 -14.66 -9.82 17.63
CA THR A 125 -15.98 -10.32 18.00
C THR A 125 -15.96 -11.83 18.21
N ALA A 126 -16.95 -12.36 18.90
CA ALA A 126 -17.08 -13.80 19.08
C ALA A 126 -17.28 -14.51 17.73
N GLU A 127 -18.07 -13.92 16.84
CA GLU A 127 -18.28 -14.42 15.48
C GLU A 127 -17.00 -14.35 14.64
N GLY A 128 -16.26 -13.24 14.69
CA GLY A 128 -15.02 -13.06 13.93
C GLY A 128 -13.94 -14.05 14.34
N GLN A 129 -13.73 -14.24 15.65
CA GLN A 129 -12.80 -15.26 16.16
C GLN A 129 -13.20 -16.67 15.72
N ALA A 130 -14.50 -16.98 15.78
CA ALA A 130 -15.01 -18.28 15.37
C ALA A 130 -14.92 -18.50 13.85
N ASP A 131 -15.14 -17.46 13.03
CA ASP A 131 -14.97 -17.52 11.57
C ASP A 131 -13.52 -17.77 11.19
N ASN A 132 -12.57 -17.10 11.87
CA ASN A 132 -11.14 -17.31 11.67
C ASN A 132 -10.74 -18.74 12.01
N GLU A 133 -11.19 -19.27 13.15
CA GLU A 133 -10.91 -20.64 13.55
C GLU A 133 -11.50 -21.65 12.56
N ARG A 134 -12.72 -21.43 12.09
CA ARG A 134 -13.35 -22.28 11.07
C ARG A 134 -12.52 -22.29 9.78
N PHE A 135 -12.04 -21.14 9.33
CA PHE A 135 -11.24 -21.05 8.12
C PHE A 135 -9.87 -21.73 8.28
N SER A 136 -9.18 -21.50 9.38
CA SER A 136 -7.92 -22.17 9.74
C SER A 136 -8.07 -23.68 9.74
N TYR A 137 -9.17 -24.16 10.35
CA TYR A 137 -9.47 -25.59 10.37
C TYR A 137 -9.75 -26.17 8.97
N LEU A 138 -10.39 -25.39 8.07
CA LEU A 138 -10.57 -25.78 6.66
C LEU A 138 -9.24 -25.87 5.93
N VAL A 139 -8.33 -24.92 6.11
CA VAL A 139 -6.99 -24.97 5.50
C VAL A 139 -6.26 -26.23 5.96
N TYR A 140 -6.24 -26.50 7.27
CA TYR A 140 -5.66 -27.72 7.84
C TYR A 140 -6.23 -28.99 7.19
N LEU A 141 -7.56 -29.12 7.10
CA LEU A 141 -8.20 -30.30 6.52
C LEU A 141 -7.96 -30.45 5.01
N CYS A 142 -7.76 -29.36 4.30
CA CYS A 142 -7.69 -29.33 2.84
C CYS A 142 -6.26 -29.35 2.30
N LEU A 143 -5.22 -29.21 3.13
CA LEU A 143 -3.82 -29.18 2.72
C LEU A 143 -3.20 -30.58 2.73
N TYR A 144 -2.58 -30.96 1.61
CA TYR A 144 -2.02 -32.29 1.37
C TYR A 144 -0.58 -32.19 0.87
N ASN A 145 0.23 -33.17 1.19
CA ASN A 145 1.57 -33.32 0.65
C ASN A 145 1.56 -34.02 -0.73
N GLN A 146 2.73 -34.12 -1.35
CA GLN A 146 2.91 -34.78 -2.67
C GLN A 146 2.46 -36.24 -2.69
N ASN A 147 2.52 -36.94 -1.54
CA ASN A 147 2.10 -38.34 -1.42
C ASN A 147 0.57 -38.49 -1.24
N GLY A 148 -0.17 -37.38 -1.27
CA GLY A 148 -1.61 -37.38 -1.12
C GLY A 148 -2.09 -37.62 0.30
N LYS A 149 -1.23 -37.53 1.30
CA LYS A 149 -1.57 -37.54 2.72
C LYS A 149 -1.80 -36.10 3.20
N GLN A 150 -2.60 -35.93 4.23
CA GLN A 150 -2.74 -34.64 4.92
C GLN A 150 -1.36 -34.10 5.28
N TYR A 151 -1.17 -32.80 5.12
CA TYR A 151 0.16 -32.20 5.24
C TYR A 151 0.61 -32.19 6.70
N PHE A 152 -0.27 -31.76 7.61
CA PHE A 152 -0.04 -31.69 9.05
C PHE A 152 -0.68 -32.86 9.78
N SER A 153 -0.04 -33.30 10.86
CA SER A 153 -0.47 -34.48 11.62
C SER A 153 -1.75 -34.24 12.43
N ASN A 154 -1.89 -33.01 12.95
CA ASN A 154 -3.02 -32.55 13.78
C ASN A 154 -3.17 -31.03 13.60
N ILE A 155 -4.14 -30.43 14.29
CA ILE A 155 -4.41 -28.98 14.19
C ILE A 155 -3.31 -28.18 14.89
N GLU A 156 -2.76 -28.67 15.97
CA GLU A 156 -1.67 -28.00 16.71
C GLU A 156 -0.41 -27.88 15.84
N ASP A 157 -0.06 -28.94 15.11
CA ASP A 157 1.05 -28.94 14.14
C ASP A 157 0.81 -27.90 13.02
N TYR A 158 -0.45 -27.75 12.57
CA TYR A 158 -0.82 -26.68 11.62
C TYR A 158 -0.68 -25.28 12.24
N GLU A 159 -1.18 -25.07 13.45
CA GLU A 159 -1.14 -23.76 14.11
C GLU A 159 0.30 -23.27 14.33
N GLU A 160 1.21 -24.16 14.72
CA GLU A 160 2.63 -23.86 14.87
C GLU A 160 3.29 -23.44 13.53
N ASN A 161 2.76 -23.91 12.41
CA ASN A 161 3.29 -23.69 11.07
C ASN A 161 2.41 -22.77 10.18
N ALA A 162 1.34 -22.20 10.70
CA ALA A 162 0.36 -21.43 9.91
C ALA A 162 0.95 -20.19 9.21
N SER A 163 2.04 -19.64 9.76
CA SER A 163 2.76 -18.48 9.19
C SER A 163 3.76 -18.85 8.07
N GLN A 164 3.97 -20.13 7.79
CA GLN A 164 4.86 -20.56 6.70
C GLN A 164 4.38 -20.03 5.34
N PRO A 165 5.27 -19.49 4.47
CA PRO A 165 4.88 -18.89 3.19
C PRO A 165 3.99 -19.79 2.32
N PHE A 166 4.30 -21.09 2.24
CA PHE A 166 3.49 -22.03 1.47
C PHE A 166 2.09 -22.26 2.08
N VAL A 167 1.94 -22.16 3.42
CA VAL A 167 0.63 -22.29 4.10
C VAL A 167 -0.21 -21.05 3.84
N VAL A 168 0.39 -19.86 3.95
CA VAL A 168 -0.27 -18.58 3.64
C VAL A 168 -0.75 -18.57 2.19
N LYS A 169 0.10 -19.00 1.25
CA LYS A 169 -0.29 -19.11 -0.17
C LYS A 169 -1.43 -20.10 -0.37
N ALA A 170 -1.36 -21.27 0.27
CA ALA A 170 -2.42 -22.27 0.19
C ALA A 170 -3.74 -21.77 0.78
N ALA A 171 -3.70 -21.03 1.89
CA ALA A 171 -4.88 -20.40 2.49
C ALA A 171 -5.49 -19.35 1.53
N GLY A 172 -4.68 -18.53 0.88
CA GLY A 172 -5.13 -17.58 -0.14
C GLY A 172 -5.85 -18.26 -1.30
N GLU A 173 -5.26 -19.29 -1.88
CA GLU A 173 -5.88 -20.08 -2.96
C GLU A 173 -7.19 -20.75 -2.52
N LEU A 174 -7.24 -21.25 -1.29
CA LEU A 174 -8.47 -21.83 -0.76
C LEU A 174 -9.56 -20.77 -0.56
N ALA A 175 -9.22 -19.60 -0.01
CA ALA A 175 -10.13 -18.49 0.17
C ALA A 175 -10.70 -18.01 -1.18
N GLU A 176 -9.85 -17.85 -2.19
CA GLU A 176 -10.26 -17.50 -3.55
C GLU A 176 -11.34 -18.44 -4.06
N LYS A 177 -11.13 -19.74 -3.95
CA LYS A 177 -12.10 -20.75 -4.45
C LYS A 177 -13.35 -20.87 -3.61
N ILE A 178 -13.28 -20.72 -2.27
CA ILE A 178 -14.45 -20.80 -1.39
C ILE A 178 -15.33 -19.56 -1.50
N TYR A 179 -14.71 -18.38 -1.53
CA TYR A 179 -15.43 -17.10 -1.54
C TYR A 179 -15.67 -16.54 -2.96
N GLY A 180 -15.16 -17.22 -3.99
CA GLY A 180 -15.31 -16.79 -5.37
C GLY A 180 -14.61 -15.46 -5.65
N LEU A 181 -13.47 -15.22 -5.00
CA LEU A 181 -12.69 -14.01 -5.22
C LEU A 181 -12.11 -14.04 -6.63
N ASP A 182 -12.17 -12.92 -7.32
CA ASP A 182 -11.54 -12.76 -8.64
C ASP A 182 -10.08 -12.31 -8.42
N PRO A 183 -9.06 -13.11 -8.79
CA PRO A 183 -7.67 -12.73 -8.67
C PRO A 183 -7.32 -11.50 -9.53
N ASP A 184 -8.07 -11.26 -10.60
CA ASP A 184 -7.89 -10.11 -11.48
C ASP A 184 -8.83 -8.94 -11.13
N TYR A 185 -9.48 -8.97 -9.95
CA TYR A 185 -10.42 -7.93 -9.53
C TYR A 185 -9.82 -6.52 -9.67
N ASP A 186 -8.61 -6.30 -9.15
CA ASP A 186 -7.95 -5.00 -9.22
C ASP A 186 -7.66 -4.60 -10.67
N LYS A 187 -7.24 -5.54 -11.52
CA LYS A 187 -7.01 -5.30 -12.94
C LYS A 187 -8.28 -4.92 -13.71
N ASN A 188 -9.43 -5.37 -13.24
CA ASN A 188 -10.72 -5.13 -13.87
C ASN A 188 -11.42 -3.84 -13.38
N LEU A 189 -10.84 -3.14 -12.41
CA LEU A 189 -11.33 -1.83 -11.98
C LEU A 189 -11.28 -0.82 -13.13
N PRO A 190 -12.27 0.08 -13.26
CA PRO A 190 -12.38 1.00 -14.40
C PRO A 190 -11.11 1.84 -14.64
N GLU A 191 -10.52 2.39 -13.57
CA GLU A 191 -9.30 3.18 -13.64
C GLU A 191 -8.09 2.36 -14.08
N ASN A 192 -7.93 1.14 -13.54
CA ASN A 192 -6.81 0.27 -13.87
C ASN A 192 -6.92 -0.28 -15.29
N LYS A 193 -8.15 -0.60 -15.72
CA LYS A 193 -8.42 -0.98 -17.09
C LYS A 193 -8.10 0.17 -18.05
N PHE A 194 -8.52 1.39 -17.72
CA PHE A 194 -8.21 2.58 -18.51
C PHE A 194 -6.70 2.75 -18.66
N LEU A 195 -5.93 2.72 -17.54
CA LEU A 195 -4.48 2.90 -17.59
C LEU A 195 -3.78 1.85 -18.47
N ARG A 196 -4.19 0.58 -18.40
CA ARG A 196 -3.66 -0.47 -19.29
C ARG A 196 -4.08 -0.31 -20.75
N ASP A 197 -5.37 -0.02 -21.01
CA ASP A 197 -5.90 0.12 -22.36
C ASP A 197 -5.20 1.26 -23.15
N TYR A 198 -4.66 2.27 -22.43
CA TYR A 198 -3.92 3.39 -23.00
C TYR A 198 -2.40 3.30 -22.81
N ASN A 199 -1.84 2.12 -22.41
CA ASN A 199 -0.42 1.88 -22.17
C ASN A 199 0.21 2.87 -21.17
N LEU A 200 -0.52 3.19 -20.11
CA LEU A 200 -0.06 4.03 -18.99
C LEU A 200 0.32 3.20 -17.77
N SER A 201 0.04 1.89 -17.80
CA SER A 201 0.50 0.92 -16.80
C SER A 201 0.81 -0.43 -17.45
N ASP A 202 1.68 -1.22 -16.81
CA ASP A 202 1.97 -2.61 -17.19
C ASP A 202 0.87 -3.59 -16.70
N ASP A 203 1.04 -4.89 -16.98
CA ASP A 203 0.09 -5.93 -16.57
C ASP A 203 0.04 -6.16 -15.05
N GLU A 204 1.07 -5.74 -14.34
CA GLU A 204 1.14 -5.74 -12.87
C GLU A 204 0.59 -4.46 -12.23
N LEU A 205 0.04 -3.54 -13.04
CA LEU A 205 -0.52 -2.25 -12.64
C LEU A 205 0.52 -1.21 -12.16
N ASN A 206 1.80 -1.40 -12.49
CA ASN A 206 2.80 -0.35 -12.29
C ASN A 206 2.65 0.70 -13.38
N LEU A 207 2.77 1.97 -13.02
CA LEU A 207 2.77 3.05 -14.00
C LEU A 207 4.00 2.96 -14.91
N ILE A 208 3.81 3.26 -16.19
CA ILE A 208 4.88 3.29 -17.19
C ILE A 208 4.86 4.60 -17.96
N ASN A 209 6.06 5.03 -18.43
CA ASN A 209 6.20 6.14 -19.34
C ASN A 209 5.98 5.69 -20.81
N GLU A 210 6.14 6.63 -21.76
CA GLU A 210 5.96 6.36 -23.20
C GLU A 210 6.94 5.29 -23.74
N ASP A 211 8.10 5.13 -23.11
CA ASP A 211 9.13 4.14 -23.48
C ASP A 211 8.87 2.77 -22.82
N GLY A 212 7.86 2.64 -21.97
CA GLY A 212 7.50 1.41 -21.26
C GLY A 212 8.31 1.17 -19.98
N HIS A 213 9.09 2.15 -19.52
CA HIS A 213 9.80 2.04 -18.24
C HIS A 213 8.89 2.37 -17.07
N ARG A 214 9.03 1.65 -15.97
CA ARG A 214 8.27 1.91 -14.74
C ARG A 214 8.61 3.26 -14.14
N ILE A 215 7.58 3.96 -13.69
CA ILE A 215 7.71 5.28 -13.06
C ILE A 215 6.98 5.31 -11.73
N ASP A 216 7.48 6.17 -10.84
CA ASP A 216 6.77 6.66 -9.66
C ASP A 216 6.47 8.15 -9.84
N ILE A 217 5.37 8.60 -9.25
CA ILE A 217 4.94 10.01 -9.31
C ILE A 217 4.92 10.53 -7.88
N ASP A 218 5.74 11.54 -7.60
CA ASP A 218 5.79 12.15 -6.29
C ASP A 218 4.61 13.10 -6.01
N GLU A 219 4.56 13.63 -4.78
CA GLU A 219 3.50 14.56 -4.33
C GLU A 219 3.45 15.85 -5.15
N GLU A 220 4.56 16.22 -5.84
CA GLU A 220 4.67 17.40 -6.70
C GLU A 220 4.29 17.08 -8.16
N GLY A 221 3.99 15.80 -8.46
CA GLY A 221 3.63 15.31 -9.78
C GLY A 221 4.83 15.06 -10.70
N ILE A 222 6.03 14.94 -10.14
CA ILE A 222 7.26 14.66 -10.90
C ILE A 222 7.37 13.15 -11.10
N GLU A 223 7.50 12.74 -12.37
CA GLU A 223 7.70 11.35 -12.75
C GLU A 223 9.17 10.97 -12.65
N ARG A 224 9.47 9.88 -11.93
CA ARG A 224 10.82 9.32 -11.80
C ARG A 224 10.83 7.87 -12.21
N LEU A 225 11.87 7.47 -12.92
CA LEU A 225 12.06 6.07 -13.28
C LEU A 225 12.37 5.23 -12.05
N ILE A 226 11.80 4.02 -11.99
CA ILE A 226 12.04 3.06 -10.91
C ILE A 226 12.40 1.68 -11.47
N ASP A 227 13.20 0.93 -10.71
CA ASP A 227 13.47 -0.49 -10.99
C ASP A 227 12.31 -1.39 -10.51
N GLU A 228 12.45 -2.70 -10.70
CA GLU A 228 11.46 -3.71 -10.26
C GLU A 228 11.24 -3.72 -8.73
N ASN A 229 12.19 -3.18 -7.96
CA ASN A 229 12.12 -3.09 -6.50
C ASN A 229 11.64 -1.71 -6.02
N GLY A 230 11.28 -0.79 -6.92
CA GLY A 230 10.81 0.55 -6.61
C GLY A 230 11.93 1.54 -6.26
N ARG A 231 13.19 1.24 -6.59
CA ARG A 231 14.31 2.17 -6.39
C ARG A 231 14.46 3.08 -7.60
N PHE A 232 14.72 4.37 -7.35
CA PHE A 232 14.92 5.35 -8.43
C PHE A 232 16.15 5.02 -9.27
N ILE A 233 15.99 5.07 -10.58
CA ILE A 233 17.04 4.83 -11.56
C ILE A 233 17.12 5.96 -12.57
N ALA A 234 18.29 6.13 -13.18
CA ALA A 234 18.50 6.92 -14.38
C ALA A 234 19.31 6.09 -15.39
N TYR A 235 19.35 6.53 -16.65
CA TYR A 235 20.15 5.92 -17.70
C TYR A 235 21.29 6.85 -18.09
N ASP A 236 22.48 6.31 -18.34
CA ASP A 236 23.60 7.04 -18.88
C ASP A 236 23.53 7.15 -20.42
N GLU A 237 24.54 7.77 -21.02
CA GLU A 237 24.63 7.96 -22.48
C GLU A 237 24.74 6.62 -23.25
N ASP A 238 25.22 5.58 -22.59
CA ASP A 238 25.37 4.23 -23.16
C ASP A 238 24.10 3.40 -22.97
N GLY A 239 23.09 3.90 -22.23
CA GLY A 239 21.82 3.24 -21.95
C GLY A 239 21.89 2.26 -20.77
N GLU A 240 22.93 2.31 -19.94
CA GLU A 240 23.03 1.52 -18.72
C GLU A 240 22.33 2.23 -17.55
N SER A 241 21.53 1.48 -16.76
CA SER A 241 20.83 2.04 -15.62
C SER A 241 21.72 2.13 -14.39
N TYR A 242 21.57 3.19 -13.62
CA TYR A 242 22.22 3.39 -12.33
C TYR A 242 21.22 3.96 -11.32
N TYR A 243 21.50 3.77 -10.02
CA TYR A 243 20.63 4.26 -8.97
C TYR A 243 20.83 5.75 -8.72
N VAL A 244 19.72 6.43 -8.45
CA VAL A 244 19.71 7.84 -8.06
C VAL A 244 18.85 8.04 -6.79
N ASN A 245 19.14 9.12 -6.04
CA ASN A 245 18.27 9.57 -4.97
C ASN A 245 17.12 10.45 -5.50
N ARG A 246 16.28 10.98 -4.60
CA ARG A 246 15.18 11.89 -4.98
C ARG A 246 15.65 13.18 -5.64
N ASP A 247 16.86 13.62 -5.34
CA ASP A 247 17.47 14.85 -5.89
C ASP A 247 18.16 14.59 -7.24
N GLY A 248 18.19 13.32 -7.70
CA GLY A 248 18.80 12.90 -8.96
C GLY A 248 20.30 12.61 -8.86
N GLU A 249 20.87 12.63 -7.66
CA GLU A 249 22.28 12.31 -7.44
C GLU A 249 22.50 10.80 -7.52
N LYS A 250 23.60 10.37 -8.13
CA LYS A 250 23.98 8.96 -8.26
C LYS A 250 24.28 8.36 -6.88
N VAL A 251 23.66 7.22 -6.58
CA VAL A 251 23.84 6.49 -5.32
C VAL A 251 24.31 5.07 -5.57
N ASP A 252 24.91 4.45 -4.55
CA ASP A 252 25.26 3.03 -4.55
C ASP A 252 24.06 2.14 -4.16
N ALA A 253 24.29 0.83 -4.05
CA ALA A 253 23.25 -0.14 -3.69
C ALA A 253 22.70 0.05 -2.26
N GLU A 254 23.46 0.69 -1.39
CA GLU A 254 23.13 1.02 -0.01
C GLU A 254 22.40 2.37 0.11
N GLY A 255 22.33 3.15 -0.97
CA GLY A 255 21.67 4.47 -1.03
C GLY A 255 22.57 5.64 -0.65
N GLU A 256 23.87 5.42 -0.51
CA GLU A 256 24.84 6.48 -0.24
C GLU A 256 25.27 7.16 -1.52
N VAL A 257 25.41 8.52 -1.50
CA VAL A 257 25.77 9.29 -2.67
C VAL A 257 27.17 8.90 -3.15
N VAL A 258 27.26 8.46 -4.41
CA VAL A 258 28.54 8.11 -5.03
C VAL A 258 29.27 9.38 -5.42
N GLN A 259 30.30 9.73 -4.66
CA GLN A 259 31.17 10.86 -4.95
C GLN A 259 32.09 10.53 -6.12
N GLU A 260 31.87 11.15 -7.27
CA GLU A 260 32.78 11.03 -8.42
C GLU A 260 34.03 11.86 -8.16
N PHE A 261 35.20 11.23 -8.24
CA PHE A 261 36.46 11.92 -8.07
C PHE A 261 37.04 12.28 -9.45
N SER A 262 37.46 13.53 -9.56
CA SER A 262 38.22 14.02 -10.70
C SER A 262 39.57 13.28 -10.84
N PRO A 263 40.10 13.09 -12.04
CA PRO A 263 41.46 12.56 -12.25
C PRO A 263 42.56 13.49 -11.69
N PHE A 264 42.18 14.66 -11.19
CA PHE A 264 43.11 15.63 -10.59
C PHE A 264 43.29 15.38 -9.10
N LEU A 265 44.52 15.66 -8.59
CA LEU A 265 44.86 15.52 -7.18
C LEU A 265 44.96 16.92 -6.54
N ASP A 266 44.59 17.04 -5.26
CA ASP A 266 44.83 18.20 -4.46
C ASP A 266 46.33 18.36 -4.08
N ASP A 267 46.70 19.44 -3.40
CA ASP A 267 48.07 19.72 -2.98
C ASP A 267 48.60 18.64 -1.96
N SER A 268 47.71 17.79 -1.43
CA SER A 268 48.06 16.68 -0.54
C SER A 268 48.14 15.32 -1.26
N GLY A 269 47.89 15.31 -2.59
CA GLY A 269 47.91 14.08 -3.41
C GLY A 269 46.65 13.23 -3.33
N LYS A 270 45.51 13.77 -2.85
CA LYS A 270 44.23 13.10 -2.84
C LYS A 270 43.41 13.49 -4.05
N PRO A 271 42.59 12.57 -4.60
CA PRO A 271 41.65 12.90 -5.67
C PRO A 271 40.68 14.03 -5.24
N VAL A 272 40.48 14.99 -6.09
CA VAL A 272 39.54 16.09 -5.87
C VAL A 272 38.15 15.61 -6.32
N PRO A 273 37.11 15.79 -5.51
CA PRO A 273 35.74 15.47 -5.94
C PRO A 273 35.36 16.32 -7.17
N VAL A 274 34.62 15.74 -8.10
CA VAL A 274 34.00 16.47 -9.17
C VAL A 274 32.93 17.38 -8.55
N PRO A 275 32.92 18.70 -8.80
CA PRO A 275 31.87 19.55 -8.28
C PRO A 275 30.53 19.07 -8.81
N SER A 276 29.59 18.74 -7.91
CA SER A 276 28.18 18.57 -8.29
C SER A 276 27.72 19.85 -8.98
N ASN A 277 27.03 19.74 -10.11
CA ASN A 277 26.40 20.87 -10.79
C ASN A 277 25.19 21.38 -9.99
N GLU A 278 25.42 21.82 -8.74
CA GLU A 278 24.49 22.73 -8.10
C GLU A 278 24.56 24.05 -8.85
N GLU A 279 23.51 24.42 -9.56
CA GLU A 279 23.30 25.78 -10.01
C GLU A 279 23.38 26.66 -8.76
N GLU A 280 24.51 27.42 -8.66
CA GLU A 280 24.69 28.44 -7.63
C GLU A 280 23.47 29.37 -7.66
N LYS A 281 22.59 29.22 -6.64
CA LYS A 281 21.66 30.29 -6.32
C LYS A 281 22.51 31.50 -6.00
N PRO A 282 22.36 32.66 -6.71
CA PRO A 282 23.16 33.84 -6.42
C PRO A 282 22.95 34.21 -4.94
N GLU A 283 24.04 34.20 -4.18
CA GLU A 283 24.09 34.82 -2.86
C GLU A 283 23.58 36.26 -2.98
N GLU A 284 22.44 36.56 -2.36
CA GLU A 284 22.02 37.93 -2.13
C GLU A 284 23.12 38.62 -1.28
N GLU A 285 23.91 39.48 -1.91
CA GLU A 285 24.82 40.36 -1.21
C GLU A 285 24.07 41.15 -0.14
N GLU A 286 24.32 40.82 1.12
CA GLU A 286 23.91 41.60 2.27
C GLU A 286 24.58 42.98 2.23
N VAL A 287 23.90 43.95 1.63
CA VAL A 287 24.37 45.34 1.60
C VAL A 287 24.31 45.89 3.03
N ALA A 288 25.48 45.98 3.63
CA ALA A 288 25.68 46.57 4.93
C ALA A 288 25.23 48.07 4.95
N GLU A 289 24.07 48.33 5.52
CA GLU A 289 23.61 49.69 5.81
C GLU A 289 24.41 50.31 6.97
N LYS A 290 25.18 51.35 6.64
CA LYS A 290 25.88 52.21 7.62
C LYS A 290 24.88 53.00 8.47
N PRO A 291 25.12 53.19 9.79
CA PRO A 291 24.21 53.90 10.65
C PRO A 291 24.19 55.42 10.41
N LYS A 292 23.05 55.98 10.11
CA LYS A 292 22.78 57.40 10.13
C LYS A 292 22.21 57.86 11.45
N THR A 293 22.97 58.76 12.03
CA THR A 293 22.76 59.54 13.25
C THR A 293 21.39 60.16 13.43
N THR A 294 20.96 60.10 14.69
CA THR A 294 19.94 60.85 15.39
C THR A 294 19.70 62.29 14.97
N ARG A 295 18.44 62.67 14.80
CA ARG A 295 17.96 64.01 15.10
C ARG A 295 16.53 63.94 15.67
N LYS A 296 16.44 64.28 16.96
CA LYS A 296 15.23 64.60 17.68
C LYS A 296 14.49 65.79 17.03
N ARG A 297 13.17 65.72 16.89
CA ARG A 297 12.30 66.88 17.01
C ARG A 297 10.92 66.50 17.49
N THR A 298 10.58 67.15 18.57
CA THR A 298 9.42 67.20 19.44
C THR A 298 8.12 67.59 18.78
N THR A 299 7.04 67.03 19.39
CA THR A 299 5.72 67.61 19.70
C THR A 299 4.71 67.90 18.54
N ARG A 300 3.53 67.31 18.58
CA ARG A 300 2.33 67.94 19.14
C ARG A 300 1.11 67.02 19.15
N LYS A 301 0.44 67.06 20.26
CA LYS A 301 -0.86 66.61 20.67
C LYS A 301 -2.03 67.20 19.87
N ALA A 302 -3.05 66.43 19.59
CA ALA A 302 -4.49 66.76 19.66
C ALA A 302 -5.23 65.46 19.34
N LYS A 303 -5.97 64.85 20.20
CA LYS A 303 -7.23 65.04 20.97
C LYS A 303 -8.48 65.05 20.07
N ALA A 304 -9.36 64.14 20.49
CA ALA A 304 -10.83 64.16 20.46
C ALA A 304 -11.49 63.71 19.13
N GLU A 305 -12.57 63.06 19.05
CA GLU A 305 -13.64 62.56 19.90
C GLU A 305 -14.59 61.78 19.02
N THR A 306 -15.07 60.62 19.48
CA THR A 306 -16.50 60.29 19.70
C THR A 306 -17.46 60.53 18.52
N THR A 307 -18.25 59.61 18.02
CA THR A 307 -19.53 59.09 18.55
C THR A 307 -20.29 58.34 17.44
N THR A 308 -20.83 57.21 17.79
CA THR A 308 -22.16 56.62 17.49
C THR A 308 -22.83 56.87 16.13
N GLU A 309 -23.16 55.82 15.41
CA GLU A 309 -24.50 55.19 15.39
C GLU A 309 -24.38 53.75 14.86
#